data_8ffec6501236caecc8058f0840263e18
#
_entry.id   8ffec6501236caecc8058f0840263e18
#
_cell.length_a   1.000
_cell.length_b   1.000
_cell.length_c   1.000
_cell.angle_alpha   90.00
_cell.angle_beta   90.00
_cell.angle_gamma   90.00
#
_symmetry.space_group_name_H-M   'P 1'
#
loop_
_entity.id
_entity.type
_entity.pdbx_description
1 polymer ?
#
loop_
_entity_poly.entity_id
_entity_poly.type
_entity_poly.pdbx_seq_one_letter_code
_entity_poly.pdbx_strand_id
1 'polypeptide(L)'
;MKEFIISEVKTETAILVGLITKEQDEAKTKEYLDELEFLADTAGATTVKRFTQRVNGPSAVTYVGKGKLEDIREYIKLKEDEDDPIGMVIFDDELSAKQMRNIEQELGVKILDRTSLILDIFAMRAQTANAKTQVELAQYRYMLPRLQRLWTHLERQGGGSGSGGGKGSVEIGRASC
;
A
#
# COMPACT_ATOMS: atom_id res chain seq x y z
N MET A 1 41.91 -4.07 -11.45
CA MET A 1 41.02 -4.26 -10.26
C MET A 1 39.65 -3.80 -10.64
N LYS A 2 38.68 -4.73 -10.68
CA LYS A 2 37.28 -4.35 -10.84
C LYS A 2 36.78 -3.92 -9.48
N GLU A 3 36.52 -2.64 -9.31
CA GLU A 3 35.81 -2.14 -8.17
C GLU A 3 34.40 -2.76 -8.18
N PHE A 4 34.13 -3.62 -7.22
CA PHE A 4 32.76 -4.03 -6.91
C PHE A 4 32.06 -2.82 -6.31
N ILE A 5 31.31 -2.10 -7.12
CA ILE A 5 30.34 -1.16 -6.61
C ILE A 5 29.26 -2.02 -5.93
N ILE A 6 29.37 -2.11 -4.61
CA ILE A 6 28.27 -2.59 -3.79
C ILE A 6 27.20 -1.49 -3.96
N SER A 7 26.23 -1.75 -4.83
CA SER A 7 25.04 -0.91 -4.87
C SER A 7 24.43 -0.97 -3.49
N GLU A 8 24.48 0.13 -2.76
CA GLU A 8 23.72 0.27 -1.53
C GLU A 8 22.27 -0.05 -1.89
N VAL A 9 21.76 -1.17 -1.36
CA VAL A 9 20.35 -1.48 -1.41
C VAL A 9 19.69 -0.37 -0.59
N LYS A 10 19.16 0.65 -1.26
CA LYS A 10 18.37 1.68 -0.60
C LYS A 10 17.20 0.98 0.05
N THR A 11 17.24 0.86 1.37
CA THR A 11 16.10 0.40 2.15
C THR A 11 14.97 1.40 1.95
N GLU A 12 13.80 0.92 1.56
CA GLU A 12 12.63 1.78 1.44
C GLU A 12 12.23 2.30 2.82
N THR A 13 11.92 3.59 2.91
CA THR A 13 11.44 4.20 4.14
C THR A 13 9.92 4.09 4.25
N ALA A 14 9.44 3.86 5.45
CA ALA A 14 8.03 3.63 5.73
C ALA A 14 7.49 4.53 6.84
N ILE A 15 6.27 4.97 6.67
CA ILE A 15 5.44 5.57 7.71
C ILE A 15 4.42 4.52 8.16
N LEU A 16 4.23 4.39 9.47
CA LEU A 16 3.19 3.53 10.03
C LEU A 16 2.02 4.36 10.55
N VAL A 17 0.82 3.89 10.33
CA VAL A 17 -0.42 4.55 10.73
C VAL A 17 -1.30 3.58 11.52
N GLY A 18 -1.73 3.99 12.70
CA GLY A 18 -2.62 3.22 13.56
C GLY A 18 -3.73 4.09 14.17
N LEU A 19 -4.83 3.46 14.56
CA LEU A 19 -5.96 4.10 15.21
C LEU A 19 -6.05 3.71 16.68
N ILE A 20 -6.42 4.68 17.50
CA ILE A 20 -6.76 4.48 18.90
C ILE A 20 -8.28 4.59 19.01
N THR A 21 -8.93 3.53 19.50
CA THR A 21 -10.38 3.44 19.63
C THR A 21 -10.77 3.06 21.06
N LYS A 22 -12.06 2.98 21.35
CA LYS A 22 -12.53 2.48 22.64
C LYS A 22 -12.15 1.03 22.90
N GLU A 23 -12.06 0.22 21.84
CA GLU A 23 -11.73 -1.20 21.90
C GLU A 23 -10.23 -1.44 21.86
N GLN A 24 -9.47 -0.48 21.36
CA GLN A 24 -8.02 -0.54 21.17
C GLN A 24 -7.39 0.74 21.74
N ASP A 25 -7.01 0.68 23.00
CA ASP A 25 -6.41 1.83 23.69
C ASP A 25 -5.01 2.18 23.16
N GLU A 26 -4.43 3.24 23.66
CA GLU A 26 -3.13 3.74 23.23
C GLU A 26 -2.00 2.71 23.45
N ALA A 27 -2.02 2.00 24.57
CA ALA A 27 -1.03 0.95 24.86
C ALA A 27 -1.14 -0.21 23.88
N LYS A 28 -2.36 -0.64 23.56
CA LYS A 28 -2.62 -1.69 22.58
C LYS A 28 -2.23 -1.28 21.17
N THR A 29 -2.54 -0.04 20.79
CA THR A 29 -2.14 0.53 19.49
C THR A 29 -0.62 0.57 19.36
N LYS A 30 0.08 0.98 20.42
CA LYS A 30 1.55 0.97 20.44
C LYS A 30 2.11 -0.44 20.25
N GLU A 31 1.57 -1.43 20.94
CA GLU A 31 1.97 -2.84 20.83
C GLU A 31 1.79 -3.33 19.37
N TYR A 32 0.66 -3.03 18.74
CA TYR A 32 0.40 -3.40 17.36
C TYR A 32 1.31 -2.67 16.36
N LEU A 33 1.63 -1.40 16.60
CA LEU A 33 2.57 -0.67 15.76
C LEU A 33 4.01 -1.17 15.96
N ASP A 34 4.40 -1.58 17.15
CA ASP A 34 5.70 -2.23 17.39
C ASP A 34 5.82 -3.54 16.58
N GLU A 35 4.76 -4.33 16.56
CA GLU A 35 4.68 -5.55 15.75
C GLU A 35 4.71 -5.24 14.25
N LEU A 36 3.96 -4.24 13.81
CA LEU A 36 3.95 -3.80 12.41
C LEU A 36 5.32 -3.29 11.96
N GLU A 37 6.02 -2.56 12.81
CA GLU A 37 7.40 -2.11 12.54
C GLU A 37 8.36 -3.29 12.38
N PHE A 38 8.24 -4.31 13.21
CA PHE A 38 9.01 -5.54 13.07
C PHE A 38 8.71 -6.24 11.74
N LEU A 39 7.46 -6.31 11.33
CA LEU A 39 7.07 -6.88 10.04
C LEU A 39 7.62 -6.05 8.87
N ALA A 40 7.55 -4.74 8.95
CA ALA A 40 8.11 -3.84 7.95
C ALA A 40 9.63 -4.01 7.81
N ASP A 41 10.34 -4.09 8.93
CA ASP A 41 11.78 -4.34 8.95
C ASP A 41 12.12 -5.70 8.31
N THR A 42 11.35 -6.73 8.60
CA THR A 42 11.48 -8.05 7.97
C THR A 42 11.29 -7.99 6.45
N ALA A 43 10.44 -7.10 5.97
CA ALA A 43 10.24 -6.86 4.53
C ALA A 43 11.30 -5.93 3.89
N GLY A 44 12.26 -5.45 4.66
CA GLY A 44 13.33 -4.58 4.18
C GLY A 44 13.00 -3.09 4.19
N ALA A 45 11.96 -2.67 4.91
CA ALA A 45 11.58 -1.27 5.06
C ALA A 45 12.04 -0.71 6.40
N THR A 46 12.49 0.54 6.42
CA THR A 46 12.87 1.25 7.65
C THR A 46 11.77 2.22 8.05
N THR A 47 11.21 2.04 9.24
CA THR A 47 10.18 2.95 9.77
C THR A 47 10.82 4.24 10.26
N VAL A 48 10.36 5.37 9.74
CA VAL A 48 10.88 6.71 10.09
C VAL A 48 9.88 7.54 10.88
N LYS A 49 8.60 7.21 10.82
CA LYS A 49 7.55 7.95 11.53
C LYS A 49 6.33 7.08 11.79
N ARG A 50 5.67 7.33 12.92
CA ARG A 50 4.35 6.75 13.26
C ARG A 50 3.33 7.86 13.40
N PHE A 51 2.15 7.66 12.83
CA PHE A 51 0.99 8.51 13.05
C PHE A 51 -0.11 7.70 13.73
N THR A 52 -0.70 8.29 14.74
CA THR A 52 -1.86 7.73 15.43
C THR A 52 -2.98 8.76 15.48
N GLN A 53 -4.21 8.29 15.48
CA GLN A 53 -5.38 9.14 15.64
C GLN A 53 -6.37 8.47 16.57
N ARG A 54 -6.91 9.25 17.50
CA ARG A 54 -7.99 8.80 18.37
C ARG A 54 -9.33 9.04 17.69
N VAL A 55 -10.05 7.96 17.41
CA VAL A 55 -11.32 7.98 16.67
C VAL A 55 -12.31 6.99 17.28
N ASN A 56 -13.60 7.12 16.96
CA ASN A 56 -14.60 6.12 17.33
C ASN A 56 -14.53 4.85 16.46
N GLY A 57 -14.09 5.00 15.22
CA GLY A 57 -13.89 3.92 14.27
C GLY A 57 -13.24 4.45 12.99
N PRO A 58 -12.74 3.55 12.13
CA PRO A 58 -12.07 3.96 10.89
C PRO A 58 -13.04 4.64 9.93
N SER A 59 -12.56 5.67 9.23
CA SER A 59 -13.29 6.28 8.13
C SER A 59 -13.45 5.28 6.97
N ALA A 60 -14.66 5.14 6.45
CA ALA A 60 -14.93 4.29 5.29
C ALA A 60 -14.28 4.82 3.99
N VAL A 61 -13.87 6.08 3.97
CA VAL A 61 -13.30 6.74 2.79
C VAL A 61 -11.78 6.72 2.81
N THR A 62 -11.15 7.07 3.93
CA THR A 62 -9.71 7.30 4.04
C THR A 62 -9.08 6.66 5.28
N TYR A 63 -9.78 5.81 5.99
CA TYR A 63 -9.33 5.14 7.23
C TYR A 63 -9.09 6.12 8.38
N VAL A 64 -8.28 7.14 8.17
CA VAL A 64 -8.04 8.26 9.10
C VAL A 64 -8.88 9.47 8.70
N GLY A 65 -9.06 10.42 9.61
CA GLY A 65 -9.72 11.69 9.30
C GLY A 65 -8.91 12.57 8.34
N LYS A 66 -9.57 13.52 7.71
CA LYS A 66 -8.94 14.43 6.75
C LYS A 66 -7.75 15.20 7.32
N GLY A 67 -7.87 15.67 8.57
CA GLY A 67 -6.78 16.39 9.23
C GLY A 67 -5.53 15.54 9.42
N LYS A 68 -5.69 14.30 9.83
CA LYS A 68 -4.57 13.37 9.98
C LYS A 68 -3.96 12.99 8.63
N LEU A 69 -4.78 12.79 7.61
CA LEU A 69 -4.32 12.51 6.26
C LEU A 69 -3.49 13.68 5.70
N GLU A 70 -3.91 14.90 5.96
CA GLU A 70 -3.17 16.11 5.61
C GLU A 70 -1.82 16.19 6.34
N ASP A 71 -1.78 15.87 7.63
CA ASP A 71 -0.54 15.81 8.42
C ASP A 71 0.46 14.82 7.82
N ILE A 72 -0.02 13.65 7.41
CA ILE A 72 0.81 12.64 6.76
C ILE A 72 1.32 13.15 5.41
N ARG A 73 0.47 13.76 4.61
CA ARG A 73 0.82 14.35 3.32
C ARG A 73 1.88 15.44 3.46
N GLU A 74 1.73 16.34 4.42
CA GLU A 74 2.71 17.40 4.71
C GLU A 74 4.05 16.82 5.13
N TYR A 75 4.06 15.78 5.95
CA TYR A 75 5.27 15.10 6.35
C TYR A 75 6.00 14.45 5.17
N ILE A 76 5.26 13.77 4.28
CA ILE A 76 5.80 13.17 3.06
C ILE A 76 6.45 14.25 2.17
N LYS A 77 5.77 15.36 1.99
CA LYS A 77 6.26 16.49 1.20
C LYS A 77 7.52 17.12 1.81
N LEU A 78 7.54 17.29 3.12
CA LEU A 78 8.71 17.81 3.84
C LEU A 78 9.92 16.89 3.63
N LYS A 79 9.75 15.59 3.71
CA LYS A 79 10.81 14.61 3.49
C LYS A 79 11.29 14.57 2.04
N GLU A 80 10.40 14.75 1.09
CA GLU A 80 10.76 14.90 -0.32
C GLU A 80 11.61 16.14 -0.55
N ASP A 81 11.25 17.27 0.04
CA ASP A 81 12.01 18.52 -0.03
C ASP A 81 13.39 18.40 0.64
N GLU A 82 13.55 17.54 1.63
CA GLU A 82 14.82 17.22 2.30
C GLU A 82 15.68 16.19 1.54
N ASP A 83 15.27 15.78 0.36
CA ASP A 83 15.92 14.73 -0.45
C ASP A 83 15.99 13.35 0.24
N ASP A 84 15.01 13.08 1.10
CA ASP A 84 14.83 11.82 1.83
C ASP A 84 13.39 11.30 1.65
N PRO A 85 12.99 10.95 0.41
CA PRO A 85 11.61 10.64 0.10
C PRO A 85 11.10 9.40 0.83
N ILE A 86 9.85 9.46 1.27
CA ILE A 86 9.14 8.33 1.86
C ILE A 86 8.76 7.33 0.76
N GLY A 87 9.11 6.07 0.94
CA GLY A 87 8.82 5.01 -0.02
C GLY A 87 7.39 4.48 0.07
N MET A 88 6.86 4.36 1.30
CA MET A 88 5.54 3.78 1.53
C MET A 88 4.89 4.25 2.82
N VAL A 89 3.57 4.08 2.89
CA VAL A 89 2.78 4.23 4.12
C VAL A 89 2.05 2.92 4.39
N ILE A 90 2.21 2.39 5.59
CA ILE A 90 1.63 1.12 6.01
C ILE A 90 0.58 1.36 7.09
N PHE A 91 -0.63 0.91 6.85
CA PHE A 91 -1.75 1.02 7.79
C PHE A 91 -1.87 -0.28 8.59
N ASP A 92 -2.04 -0.13 9.90
CA ASP A 92 -2.17 -1.26 10.83
C ASP A 92 -3.59 -1.81 10.87
N ASP A 93 -4.12 -2.13 9.72
CA ASP A 93 -5.43 -2.77 9.55
C ASP A 93 -5.57 -3.23 8.10
N GLU A 94 -6.66 -3.91 7.79
CA GLU A 94 -7.04 -4.22 6.42
C GLU A 94 -7.80 -3.04 5.81
N LEU A 95 -7.32 -2.53 4.68
CA LEU A 95 -7.96 -1.45 3.95
C LEU A 95 -8.87 -2.00 2.84
N SER A 96 -10.03 -1.36 2.65
CA SER A 96 -10.85 -1.62 1.48
C SER A 96 -10.20 -1.07 0.21
N ALA A 97 -10.61 -1.57 -0.95
CA ALA A 97 -10.15 -1.06 -2.23
C ALA A 97 -10.40 0.45 -2.39
N LYS A 98 -11.54 0.92 -1.90
CA LYS A 98 -11.89 2.33 -1.92
C LYS A 98 -10.97 3.17 -1.02
N GLN A 99 -10.70 2.70 0.19
CA GLN A 99 -9.79 3.37 1.12
C GLN A 99 -8.38 3.45 0.52
N MET A 100 -7.84 2.35 0.02
CA MET A 100 -6.50 2.32 -0.60
C MET A 100 -6.38 3.32 -1.74
N ARG A 101 -7.34 3.36 -2.64
CA ARG A 101 -7.35 4.26 -3.79
C ARG A 101 -7.41 5.73 -3.36
N ASN A 102 -8.30 6.05 -2.43
CA ASN A 102 -8.46 7.43 -1.95
C ASN A 102 -7.20 7.92 -1.23
N ILE A 103 -6.61 7.08 -0.40
CA ILE A 103 -5.38 7.41 0.32
C ILE A 103 -4.21 7.55 -0.66
N GLU A 104 -4.06 6.67 -1.62
CA GLU A 104 -3.02 6.74 -2.63
C GLU A 104 -3.11 8.04 -3.46
N GLN A 105 -4.31 8.44 -3.84
CA GLN A 105 -4.52 9.70 -4.55
C GLN A 105 -4.10 10.93 -3.73
N GLU A 106 -4.35 10.91 -2.42
CA GLU A 106 -4.01 12.01 -1.53
C GLU A 106 -2.52 12.05 -1.17
N LEU A 107 -1.91 10.91 -0.94
CA LEU A 107 -0.52 10.84 -0.47
C LEU A 107 0.50 10.70 -1.60
N GLY A 108 0.12 10.13 -2.73
CA GLY A 108 1.00 9.99 -3.89
C GLY A 108 2.18 9.02 -3.70
N VAL A 109 2.13 8.15 -2.69
CA VAL A 109 3.13 7.13 -2.40
C VAL A 109 2.46 5.76 -2.32
N LYS A 110 3.27 4.70 -2.34
CA LYS A 110 2.79 3.32 -2.20
C LYS A 110 2.08 3.15 -0.86
N ILE A 111 0.86 2.63 -0.92
CA ILE A 111 0.05 2.33 0.26
C ILE A 111 -0.02 0.82 0.44
N LEU A 112 0.31 0.39 1.63
CA LEU A 112 0.17 -1.00 2.07
C LEU A 112 -0.74 -1.05 3.29
N ASP A 113 -1.42 -2.15 3.42
CA ASP A 113 -2.08 -2.54 4.66
C ASP A 113 -1.36 -3.74 5.28
N ARG A 114 -1.79 -4.16 6.46
CA ARG A 114 -1.18 -5.26 7.18
C ARG A 114 -1.17 -6.56 6.36
N THR A 115 -2.27 -6.87 5.69
CA THR A 115 -2.39 -8.09 4.89
C THR A 115 -1.45 -8.07 3.68
N SER A 116 -1.36 -6.97 2.96
CA SER A 116 -0.44 -6.83 1.83
C SER A 116 1.02 -6.98 2.27
N LEU A 117 1.38 -6.40 3.40
CA LEU A 117 2.74 -6.52 3.96
C LEU A 117 3.08 -7.97 4.32
N ILE A 118 2.18 -8.69 4.97
CA ILE A 118 2.36 -10.10 5.33
C ILE A 118 2.50 -10.96 4.07
N LEU A 119 1.70 -10.72 3.06
CA LEU A 119 1.79 -11.43 1.78
C LEU A 119 3.12 -11.17 1.07
N ASP A 120 3.62 -9.94 1.11
CA ASP A 120 4.94 -9.60 0.57
C ASP A 120 6.06 -10.35 1.30
N ILE A 121 5.99 -10.47 2.62
CA ILE A 121 6.96 -11.25 3.41
C ILE A 121 6.93 -12.73 3.03
N PHE A 122 5.74 -13.31 2.86
CA PHE A 122 5.61 -14.69 2.40
C PHE A 122 6.17 -14.88 0.99
N ALA A 123 5.95 -13.93 0.09
CA ALA A 123 6.52 -13.95 -1.26
C ALA A 123 8.06 -13.96 -1.24
N MET A 124 8.66 -13.17 -0.37
CA MET A 124 10.12 -13.11 -0.21
C MET A 124 10.70 -14.42 0.34
N ARG A 125 9.96 -15.14 1.18
CA ARG A 125 10.42 -16.36 1.86
C ARG A 125 10.05 -17.66 1.15
N ALA A 126 9.17 -17.62 0.15
CA ALA A 126 8.78 -18.80 -0.60
C ALA A 126 9.94 -19.30 -1.46
N GLN A 127 10.41 -20.52 -1.18
CA GLN A 127 11.59 -21.10 -1.85
C GLN A 127 11.22 -22.20 -2.85
N THR A 128 10.13 -22.91 -2.64
CA THR A 128 9.67 -23.96 -3.55
C THR A 128 8.71 -23.39 -4.60
N ALA A 129 8.64 -24.02 -5.78
CA ALA A 129 7.70 -23.62 -6.82
C ALA A 129 6.24 -23.69 -6.32
N ASN A 130 5.91 -24.70 -5.52
CA ASN A 130 4.57 -24.84 -4.94
C ASN A 130 4.27 -23.73 -3.93
N ALA A 131 5.22 -23.40 -3.05
CA ALA A 131 5.06 -22.30 -2.09
C ALA A 131 4.91 -20.96 -2.81
N LYS A 132 5.73 -20.67 -3.82
CA LYS A 132 5.61 -19.46 -4.66
C LYS A 132 4.24 -19.35 -5.31
N THR A 133 3.73 -20.43 -5.89
CA THR A 133 2.41 -20.47 -6.51
C THR A 133 1.29 -20.21 -5.49
N GLN A 134 1.39 -20.77 -4.30
CA GLN A 134 0.40 -20.57 -3.23
C GLN A 134 0.38 -19.11 -2.76
N VAL A 135 1.54 -18.49 -2.61
CA VAL A 135 1.64 -17.07 -2.20
C VAL A 135 1.13 -16.16 -3.31
N GLU A 136 1.50 -16.39 -4.56
CA GLU A 136 0.99 -15.63 -5.70
C GLU A 136 -0.53 -15.70 -5.80
N LEU A 137 -1.10 -16.90 -5.61
CA LEU A 137 -2.55 -17.09 -5.59
C LEU A 137 -3.21 -16.29 -4.48
N ALA A 138 -2.64 -16.30 -3.27
CA ALA A 138 -3.14 -15.52 -2.15
C ALA A 138 -3.06 -14.01 -2.41
N GLN A 139 -1.97 -13.53 -3.00
CA GLN A 139 -1.81 -12.14 -3.42
C GLN A 139 -2.85 -11.74 -4.47
N TYR A 140 -3.07 -12.58 -5.48
CA TYR A 140 -4.11 -12.33 -6.49
C TYR A 140 -5.50 -12.26 -5.89
N ARG A 141 -5.86 -13.17 -5.02
CA ARG A 141 -7.17 -13.18 -4.35
C ARG A 141 -7.40 -11.93 -3.52
N TYR A 142 -6.35 -11.44 -2.88
CA TYR A 142 -6.43 -10.22 -2.08
C TYR A 142 -6.47 -8.96 -2.96
N MET A 143 -5.64 -8.88 -3.98
CA MET A 143 -5.50 -7.69 -4.83
C MET A 143 -6.58 -7.58 -5.90
N LEU A 144 -7.12 -8.69 -6.41
CA LEU A 144 -8.05 -8.68 -7.52
C LEU A 144 -9.29 -7.79 -7.32
N PRO A 145 -10.02 -7.84 -6.18
CA PRO A 145 -11.14 -6.93 -5.94
C PRO A 145 -10.72 -5.46 -5.89
N ARG A 146 -9.47 -5.20 -5.55
CA ARG A 146 -8.88 -3.86 -5.45
C ARG A 146 -8.50 -3.32 -6.82
N LEU A 147 -7.98 -4.17 -7.70
CA LEU A 147 -7.61 -3.82 -9.07
C LEU A 147 -8.81 -3.61 -9.99
N GLN A 148 -9.89 -4.36 -9.85
CA GLN A 148 -11.09 -4.22 -10.68
C GLN A 148 -11.66 -2.80 -10.66
N ARG A 149 -11.60 -2.13 -9.53
CA ARG A 149 -12.06 -0.73 -9.42
C ARG A 149 -11.10 0.27 -10.05
N LEU A 150 -9.83 -0.05 -10.12
CA LEU A 150 -8.83 0.72 -10.86
C LEU A 150 -9.10 0.65 -12.37
N TRP A 151 -9.42 -0.54 -12.89
CA TRP A 151 -9.78 -0.74 -14.30
C TRP A 151 -11.02 0.05 -14.70
N THR A 152 -12.09 -0.03 -13.93
CA THR A 152 -13.32 0.73 -14.21
C THR A 152 -13.11 2.23 -14.12
N HIS A 153 -12.17 2.69 -13.31
CA HIS A 153 -11.82 4.10 -13.23
C HIS A 153 -11.00 4.56 -14.44
N LEU A 154 -10.06 3.75 -14.92
CA LEU A 154 -9.27 4.00 -16.11
C LEU A 154 -10.15 3.97 -17.38
N GLU A 155 -11.10 3.04 -17.48
CA GLU A 155 -12.07 2.99 -18.56
C GLU A 155 -12.97 4.23 -18.58
N ARG A 156 -13.39 4.74 -17.42
CA ARG A 156 -14.19 5.97 -17.32
C ARG A 156 -13.38 7.22 -17.65
N GLN A 157 -12.10 7.26 -17.37
CA GLN A 157 -11.23 8.37 -17.77
C GLN A 157 -10.86 8.33 -19.26
N GLY A 158 -10.79 7.15 -19.85
CA GLY A 158 -10.56 6.97 -21.27
C GLY A 158 -11.77 7.27 -22.17
N GLY A 159 -12.97 7.38 -21.61
CA GLY A 159 -14.21 7.64 -22.34
C GLY A 159 -14.52 9.09 -22.63
N GLY A 160 -13.64 10.01 -22.33
CA GLY A 160 -13.90 11.44 -22.40
C GLY A 160 -13.10 12.19 -23.46
N SER A 161 -12.88 11.65 -24.67
CA SER A 161 -12.41 12.47 -25.79
C SER A 161 -12.49 11.71 -27.10
N GLY A 162 -13.36 12.18 -27.95
CA GLY A 162 -13.14 12.05 -29.39
C GLY A 162 -14.04 11.06 -30.11
N SER A 163 -15.08 11.62 -30.67
CA SER A 163 -15.60 11.22 -31.96
C SER A 163 -14.46 10.79 -32.89
N GLY A 164 -14.43 9.53 -33.22
CA GLY A 164 -13.52 9.05 -34.26
C GLY A 164 -13.61 7.55 -34.36
N GLY A 165 -14.41 7.04 -35.29
CA GLY A 165 -14.64 5.64 -35.51
C GLY A 165 -13.37 4.83 -35.62
N GLY A 166 -13.31 3.82 -34.86
CA GLY A 166 -12.33 2.75 -34.94
C GLY A 166 -12.88 1.59 -34.14
N LYS A 167 -13.60 0.71 -34.82
CA LYS A 167 -13.88 -0.62 -34.32
C LYS A 167 -12.55 -1.33 -34.11
N GLY A 168 -11.97 -1.16 -32.93
CA GLY A 168 -10.97 -2.04 -32.40
C GLY A 168 -11.58 -2.76 -31.23
N SER A 169 -12.38 -3.77 -31.50
CA SER A 169 -12.67 -4.76 -30.48
C SER A 169 -11.34 -5.43 -30.17
N VAL A 170 -10.69 -5.00 -29.12
CA VAL A 170 -9.72 -5.84 -28.47
C VAL A 170 -10.55 -6.96 -27.82
N GLU A 171 -10.87 -7.98 -28.58
CA GLU A 171 -11.15 -9.28 -27.98
C GLU A 171 -9.92 -9.62 -27.18
N ILE A 172 -9.96 -9.36 -25.88
CA ILE A 172 -9.10 -10.08 -24.95
C ILE A 172 -9.54 -11.51 -25.12
N GLY A 173 -8.74 -12.27 -25.88
CA GLY A 173 -9.03 -13.62 -26.23
C GLY A 173 -9.45 -14.37 -24.98
N ARG A 174 -10.58 -15.03 -25.06
CA ARG A 174 -10.91 -16.09 -24.13
C ARG A 174 -9.67 -16.96 -24.08
N ALA A 175 -8.95 -16.92 -22.96
CA ALA A 175 -8.02 -17.97 -22.65
C ALA A 175 -8.87 -19.21 -22.45
N SER A 176 -9.14 -19.91 -23.54
CA SER A 176 -9.63 -21.26 -23.50
C SER A 176 -8.46 -22.11 -23.03
N CYS A 177 -8.49 -22.47 -21.78
CA CYS A 177 -7.69 -23.61 -21.32
C CYS A 177 -8.28 -24.88 -21.86
#